data_52bb90281ce206d19661837cbf1c33ba
#
_entry.id   52bb90281ce206d19661837cbf1c33ba
#
_cell.length_a   1.000
_cell.length_b   1.000
_cell.length_c   1.000
_cell.angle_alpha   90.00
_cell.angle_beta   90.00
_cell.angle_gamma   90.00
#
_symmetry.space_group_name_H-M   'P 1'
#
loop_
_entity.id
_entity.type
_entity.pdbx_description
1 polymer ?
#
loop_
_entity_poly.entity_id
_entity_poly.type
_entity_poly.pdbx_seq_one_letter_code
_entity_poly.pdbx_strand_id
1 'polypeptide(L)'
;VVADEAKGALTLAKRAITAFIESDYDKLHLANLPATLHSIWGGLQMLDDTEAARVLERVALSIQHRLLDSQEPPATQVLEALADGLTSLEYYIESVGRREERNSDLLKLAESSLDDVGL
;
A
#
# COMPACT_ATOMS: atom_id res chain seq x y z
N VAL A 1 4.62 -15.43 10.17
CA VAL A 1 5.35 -15.67 8.94
C VAL A 1 5.20 -14.44 8.04
N VAL A 2 5.91 -14.39 6.92
CA VAL A 2 5.98 -13.20 6.07
C VAL A 2 4.61 -12.69 5.62
N ALA A 3 3.70 -13.59 5.19
CA ALA A 3 2.37 -13.18 4.73
C ALA A 3 1.55 -12.52 5.84
N ASP A 4 1.62 -13.05 7.05
CA ASP A 4 0.89 -12.50 8.20
C ASP A 4 1.46 -11.14 8.60
N GLU A 5 2.78 -11.00 8.60
CA GLU A 5 3.45 -9.73 8.91
C GLU A 5 3.12 -8.66 7.85
N ALA A 6 3.15 -9.05 6.57
CA ALA A 6 2.82 -8.16 5.47
C ALA A 6 1.37 -7.69 5.56
N LYS A 7 0.43 -8.60 5.82
CA LYS A 7 -0.98 -8.25 5.97
C LYS A 7 -1.20 -7.29 7.14
N GLY A 8 -0.57 -7.57 8.28
CA GLY A 8 -0.65 -6.70 9.45
C GLY A 8 -0.12 -5.31 9.17
N ALA A 9 0.99 -5.21 8.48
CA ALA A 9 1.58 -3.91 8.13
C ALA A 9 0.71 -3.14 7.14
N LEU A 10 0.07 -3.82 6.18
CA LEU A 10 -0.87 -3.17 5.25
C LEU A 10 -2.11 -2.67 5.98
N THR A 11 -2.61 -3.42 6.96
CA THR A 11 -3.72 -2.97 7.80
C THR A 11 -3.33 -1.71 8.58
N LEU A 12 -2.11 -1.67 9.14
CA LEU A 12 -1.60 -0.48 9.82
C LEU A 12 -1.46 0.70 8.87
N ALA A 13 -1.03 0.46 7.64
CA ALA A 13 -0.93 1.50 6.62
C ALA A 13 -2.30 2.13 6.33
N LYS A 14 -3.33 1.31 6.19
CA LYS A 14 -4.70 1.80 5.97
C LYS A 14 -5.20 2.62 7.15
N ARG A 15 -4.93 2.17 8.36
CA ARG A 15 -5.30 2.91 9.58
C ARG A 15 -4.57 4.23 9.67
N ALA A 16 -3.29 4.25 9.29
CA ALA A 16 -2.50 5.47 9.30
C ALA A 16 -3.06 6.51 8.30
N ILE A 17 -3.47 6.07 7.12
CA ILE A 17 -4.10 6.95 6.14
C ILE A 17 -5.43 7.49 6.69
N THR A 18 -6.24 6.66 7.32
CA THR A 18 -7.48 7.09 7.95
C THR A 18 -7.21 8.13 9.04
N ALA A 19 -6.24 7.90 9.91
CA ALA A 19 -5.85 8.85 10.95
C ALA A 19 -5.34 10.16 10.35
N PHE A 20 -4.59 10.08 9.27
CA PHE A 20 -4.12 11.26 8.54
C PHE A 20 -5.29 12.11 8.06
N ILE A 21 -6.31 11.49 7.47
CA ILE A 21 -7.51 12.19 7.01
C ILE A 21 -8.28 12.80 8.19
N GLU A 22 -8.50 12.02 9.25
CA GLU A 22 -9.28 12.45 10.42
C GLU A 22 -8.60 13.55 11.22
N SER A 23 -7.27 13.63 11.17
CA SER A 23 -6.49 14.65 11.88
C SER A 23 -6.27 15.93 11.07
N ASP A 24 -7.02 16.11 9.98
CA ASP A 24 -6.86 17.23 9.07
C ASP A 24 -5.45 17.25 8.43
N TYR A 25 -5.04 16.06 7.97
CA TYR A 25 -3.79 15.85 7.21
C TYR A 25 -2.51 16.03 8.03
N ASP A 26 -2.52 15.53 9.28
CA ASP A 26 -1.31 15.50 10.10
C ASP A 26 -0.35 14.43 9.60
N LYS A 27 0.77 14.87 9.01
CA LYS A 27 1.77 13.99 8.40
C LYS A 27 2.47 13.06 9.40
N LEU A 28 2.39 13.34 10.70
CA LEU A 28 2.98 12.46 11.72
C LEU A 28 2.39 11.06 11.66
N HIS A 29 1.13 10.91 11.27
CA HIS A 29 0.50 9.60 11.12
C HIS A 29 1.09 8.78 10.00
N LEU A 30 1.77 9.41 9.04
CA LEU A 30 2.35 8.75 7.86
C LEU A 30 3.86 8.61 7.92
N ALA A 31 4.51 9.18 8.93
CA ALA A 31 5.96 9.34 8.95
C ALA A 31 6.73 8.03 8.80
N ASN A 32 6.23 6.94 9.40
CA ASN A 32 6.89 5.64 9.38
C ASN A 32 6.39 4.70 8.27
N LEU A 33 5.38 5.08 7.52
CA LEU A 33 4.79 4.20 6.50
C LEU A 33 5.76 3.80 5.39
N PRO A 34 6.52 4.71 4.77
CA PRO A 34 7.44 4.30 3.71
C PRO A 34 8.44 3.24 4.17
N ALA A 35 9.00 3.40 5.38
CA ALA A 35 9.93 2.41 5.94
C ALA A 35 9.25 1.07 6.21
N THR A 36 8.04 1.09 6.76
CA THR A 36 7.25 -0.12 7.03
C THR A 36 6.94 -0.86 5.73
N LEU A 37 6.48 -0.15 4.71
CA LEU A 37 6.16 -0.73 3.41
C LEU A 37 7.41 -1.26 2.70
N HIS A 38 8.55 -0.59 2.86
CA HIS A 38 9.82 -1.06 2.30
C HIS A 38 10.26 -2.38 2.93
N SER A 39 10.02 -2.58 4.23
CA SER A 39 10.29 -3.85 4.90
C SER A 39 9.46 -4.99 4.31
N ILE A 40 8.19 -4.73 4.01
CA ILE A 40 7.32 -5.71 3.35
C ILE A 40 7.82 -6.01 1.93
N TRP A 41 8.24 -4.99 1.21
CA TRP A 41 8.81 -5.13 -0.13
C TRP A 41 9.98 -6.11 -0.12
N GLY A 42 10.89 -5.99 0.86
CA GLY A 42 12.01 -6.91 1.01
C GLY A 42 11.55 -8.36 1.23
N GLY A 43 10.52 -8.56 2.06
CA GLY A 43 9.94 -9.88 2.28
C GLY A 43 9.33 -10.48 1.02
N LEU A 44 8.63 -9.68 0.22
CA LEU A 44 8.06 -10.13 -1.05
C LEU A 44 9.15 -10.50 -2.08
N GLN A 45 10.26 -9.76 -2.09
CA GLN A 45 11.41 -10.11 -2.93
C GLN A 45 11.99 -11.47 -2.56
N MET A 46 12.08 -11.78 -1.27
CA MET A 46 12.55 -13.07 -0.81
C MET A 46 11.64 -14.22 -1.23
N LEU A 47 10.34 -13.96 -1.44
CA LEU A 47 9.38 -14.94 -1.93
C LEU A 47 9.29 -15.00 -3.46
N ASP A 48 10.16 -14.28 -4.16
CA ASP A 48 10.15 -14.14 -5.63
C ASP A 48 8.84 -13.56 -6.16
N ASP A 49 8.11 -12.82 -5.34
CA ASP A 49 6.87 -12.16 -5.76
C ASP A 49 7.16 -10.74 -6.22
N THR A 50 7.81 -10.62 -7.37
CA THR A 50 8.26 -9.33 -7.91
C THR A 50 7.10 -8.45 -8.35
N GLU A 51 5.98 -9.04 -8.78
CA GLU A 51 4.81 -8.28 -9.21
C GLU A 51 4.16 -7.56 -8.02
N ALA A 52 3.92 -8.27 -6.92
CA ALA A 52 3.38 -7.67 -5.70
C ALA A 52 4.34 -6.65 -5.10
N ALA A 53 5.64 -6.95 -5.12
CA ALA A 53 6.66 -6.03 -4.62
C ALA A 53 6.67 -4.71 -5.41
N ARG A 54 6.49 -4.78 -6.73
CA ARG A 54 6.43 -3.58 -7.58
C ARG A 54 5.21 -2.72 -7.26
N VAL A 55 4.05 -3.34 -7.08
CA VAL A 55 2.82 -2.61 -6.71
C VAL A 55 3.00 -1.95 -5.35
N LEU A 56 3.57 -2.66 -4.38
CA LEU A 56 3.83 -2.13 -3.05
C LEU A 56 4.80 -0.95 -3.10
N GLU A 57 5.84 -1.04 -3.92
CA GLU A 57 6.79 0.06 -4.11
C GLU A 57 6.10 1.30 -4.68
N ARG A 58 5.20 1.13 -5.66
CA ARG A 58 4.41 2.24 -6.19
C ARG A 58 3.58 2.92 -5.10
N VAL A 59 2.95 2.15 -4.24
CA VAL A 59 2.16 2.69 -3.12
C VAL A 59 3.07 3.47 -2.17
N ALA A 60 4.22 2.90 -1.79
CA ALA A 60 5.15 3.55 -0.89
C ALA A 60 5.69 4.87 -1.44
N LEU A 61 6.08 4.87 -2.72
CA LEU A 61 6.56 6.09 -3.39
C LEU A 61 5.46 7.13 -3.51
N SER A 62 4.23 6.72 -3.77
CA SER A 62 3.09 7.62 -3.86
C SER A 62 2.81 8.29 -2.52
N ILE A 63 2.87 7.54 -1.42
CA ILE A 63 2.72 8.11 -0.07
C ILE A 63 3.83 9.12 0.18
N GLN A 64 5.08 8.78 -0.13
CA GLN A 64 6.20 9.69 0.07
C GLN A 64 6.04 10.98 -0.72
N HIS A 65 5.79 10.88 -2.03
CA HIS A 65 5.80 12.05 -2.91
C HIS A 65 4.50 12.84 -2.89
N ARG A 66 3.37 12.18 -2.77
CA ARG A 66 2.06 12.83 -2.85
C ARG A 66 1.51 13.28 -1.51
N LEU A 67 1.89 12.62 -0.42
CA LEU A 67 1.38 12.94 0.91
C LEU A 67 2.45 13.57 1.80
N LEU A 68 3.61 12.94 1.95
CA LEU A 68 4.64 13.43 2.86
C LEU A 68 5.40 14.64 2.32
N ASP A 69 5.80 14.61 1.06
CA ASP A 69 6.59 15.68 0.44
C ASP A 69 5.73 16.84 -0.07
N SER A 70 4.43 16.63 -0.26
CA SER A 70 3.53 17.68 -0.73
C SER A 70 3.18 18.64 0.40
N GLN A 71 3.12 19.93 0.08
CA GLN A 71 2.69 20.96 1.04
C GLN A 71 1.19 21.22 0.97
N GLU A 72 0.55 20.74 -0.07
CA GLU A 72 -0.89 20.90 -0.23
C GLU A 72 -1.63 19.64 0.23
N PRO A 73 -2.88 19.78 0.72
CA PRO A 73 -3.69 18.60 1.03
C PRO A 73 -3.88 17.74 -0.23
N PRO A 74 -3.79 16.40 -0.10
CA PRO A 74 -3.98 15.52 -1.25
C PRO A 74 -5.41 15.52 -1.74
N ALA A 75 -5.62 15.27 -3.02
CA ALA A 75 -6.96 15.11 -3.57
C ALA A 75 -7.60 13.84 -3.02
N THR A 76 -8.92 13.88 -2.81
CA THR A 76 -9.67 12.72 -2.31
C THR A 76 -9.47 11.49 -3.19
N GLN A 77 -9.40 11.66 -4.51
CA GLN A 77 -9.19 10.56 -5.44
C GLN A 77 -7.85 9.86 -5.21
N VAL A 78 -6.80 10.59 -4.84
CA VAL A 78 -5.49 10.02 -4.51
C VAL A 78 -5.59 9.15 -3.27
N LEU A 79 -6.26 9.64 -2.23
CA LEU A 79 -6.44 8.89 -0.98
C LEU A 79 -7.27 7.63 -1.20
N GLU A 80 -8.34 7.71 -1.98
CA GLU A 80 -9.16 6.56 -2.33
C GLU A 80 -8.38 5.52 -3.13
N ALA A 81 -7.57 5.96 -4.09
CA ALA A 81 -6.75 5.06 -4.90
C ALA A 81 -5.71 4.32 -4.04
N LEU A 82 -5.08 5.02 -3.10
CA LEU A 82 -4.12 4.39 -2.18
C LEU A 82 -4.81 3.35 -1.29
N ALA A 83 -5.99 3.69 -0.75
CA ALA A 83 -6.76 2.76 0.07
C ALA A 83 -7.18 1.52 -0.73
N ASP A 84 -7.64 1.71 -1.96
CA ASP A 84 -8.03 0.60 -2.84
C ASP A 84 -6.83 -0.27 -3.20
N GLY A 85 -5.69 0.33 -3.49
CA GLY A 85 -4.45 -0.40 -3.77
C GLY A 85 -4.00 -1.24 -2.58
N LEU A 86 -4.02 -0.67 -1.38
CA LEU A 86 -3.66 -1.37 -0.15
C LEU A 86 -4.64 -2.51 0.14
N THR A 87 -5.93 -2.31 -0.07
CA THR A 87 -6.95 -3.33 0.14
C THR A 87 -6.75 -4.51 -0.83
N SER A 88 -6.49 -4.22 -2.09
CA SER A 88 -6.22 -5.26 -3.09
C SER A 88 -4.96 -6.06 -2.74
N LEU A 89 -3.92 -5.38 -2.27
CA LEU A 89 -2.69 -6.06 -1.81
C LEU A 89 -2.96 -6.94 -0.59
N GLU A 90 -3.79 -6.49 0.37
CA GLU A 90 -4.16 -7.31 1.52
C GLU A 90 -4.82 -8.61 1.10
N TYR A 91 -5.80 -8.55 0.19
CA TYR A 91 -6.50 -9.73 -0.31
C TYR A 91 -5.54 -10.65 -1.06
N TYR A 92 -4.67 -10.08 -1.88
CA TYR A 92 -3.67 -10.85 -2.61
C TYR A 92 -2.74 -11.63 -1.65
N ILE A 93 -2.19 -10.96 -0.66
CA ILE A 93 -1.28 -11.55 0.31
C ILE A 93 -2.00 -12.59 1.17
N GLU A 94 -3.27 -12.34 1.52
CA GLU A 94 -4.07 -13.31 2.25
C GLU A 94 -4.24 -14.60 1.45
N SER A 95 -4.51 -14.51 0.14
CA SER A 95 -4.66 -15.71 -0.69
C SER A 95 -3.34 -16.47 -0.83
N VAL A 96 -2.22 -15.77 -0.95
CA VAL A 96 -0.88 -16.40 -0.95
C VAL A 96 -0.61 -17.10 0.39
N GLY A 97 -0.96 -16.44 1.51
CA GLY A 97 -0.77 -17.00 2.85
C GLY A 97 -1.60 -18.26 3.09
N ARG A 98 -2.72 -18.42 2.42
CA ARG A 98 -3.55 -19.63 2.47
C ARG A 98 -3.10 -20.71 1.51
N ARG A 99 -2.00 -20.50 0.80
CA ARG A 99 -1.47 -21.41 -0.22
C ARG A 99 -2.43 -21.60 -1.39
N GLU A 100 -3.29 -20.62 -1.63
CA GLU A 100 -4.15 -20.57 -2.80
C GLU A 100 -3.35 -20.14 -4.03
N GLU A 101 -3.91 -20.37 -5.21
CA GLU A 101 -3.32 -19.88 -6.44
C GLU A 101 -3.19 -18.36 -6.40
N ARG A 102 -2.02 -17.82 -6.83
CA ARG A 102 -1.81 -16.38 -6.86
C ARG A 102 -2.80 -15.72 -7.80
N ASN A 103 -3.56 -14.76 -7.28
CA ASN A 103 -4.56 -14.05 -8.06
C ASN A 103 -4.01 -12.71 -8.54
N SER A 104 -3.37 -12.73 -9.71
CA SER A 104 -2.79 -11.53 -10.30
C SER A 104 -3.84 -10.47 -10.67
N ASP A 105 -5.12 -10.84 -10.76
CA ASP A 105 -6.20 -9.87 -11.00
C ASP A 105 -6.32 -8.86 -9.85
N LEU A 106 -6.05 -9.27 -8.61
CA LEU A 106 -6.03 -8.35 -7.47
C LEU A 106 -4.91 -7.32 -7.61
N LEU A 107 -3.74 -7.73 -8.11
CA LEU A 107 -2.63 -6.81 -8.36
C LEU A 107 -2.95 -5.86 -9.51
N LYS A 108 -3.63 -6.33 -10.53
CA LYS A 108 -4.08 -5.48 -11.64
C LYS A 108 -5.10 -4.45 -11.18
N LEU A 109 -6.00 -4.82 -10.26
CA LEU A 109 -6.92 -3.87 -9.66
C LEU A 109 -6.19 -2.77 -8.90
N ALA A 110 -5.16 -3.13 -8.12
CA ALA A 110 -4.35 -2.16 -7.40
C ALA A 110 -3.64 -1.20 -8.37
N GLU A 111 -3.02 -1.75 -9.42
CA GLU A 111 -2.34 -0.94 -10.44
C GLU A 111 -3.32 -0.02 -11.17
N SER A 112 -4.50 -0.53 -11.52
CA SER A 112 -5.53 0.27 -12.19
C SER A 112 -6.00 1.43 -11.32
N SER A 113 -6.22 1.19 -10.03
CA SER A 113 -6.62 2.25 -9.10
C SER A 113 -5.57 3.35 -9.02
N LEU A 114 -4.28 2.97 -9.00
CA LEU A 114 -3.19 3.93 -8.97
C LEU A 114 -3.06 4.67 -10.31
N ASP A 115 -3.21 3.97 -11.42
CA ASP A 115 -3.12 4.56 -12.76
C ASP A 115 -4.22 5.61 -12.99
N ASP A 116 -5.44 5.35 -12.51
CA ASP A 116 -6.59 6.24 -12.70
C ASP A 116 -6.37 7.64 -12.11
N VAL A 117 -5.49 7.78 -11.13
CA VAL A 117 -5.17 9.06 -10.50
C VAL A 117 -3.73 9.50 -10.76
N GLY A 118 -3.03 8.84 -11.66
CA GLY A 118 -1.69 9.23 -12.08
C GLY A 118 -0.59 8.89 -11.08
N LEU A 119 -0.79 7.89 -10.25
CA LEU A 119 0.21 7.49 -9.25
C LEU A 119 1.22 6.42 -9.73
#